data_eb05bf811becc63c80cd1b686d504cce
#
_entry.id   eb05bf811becc63c80cd1b686d504cce
#
_cell.length_a   1.000
_cell.length_b   1.000
_cell.length_c   1.000
_cell.angle_alpha   90.00
_cell.angle_beta   90.00
_cell.angle_gamma   90.00
#
_symmetry.space_group_name_H-M   'P 1'
#
loop_
_entity.id
_entity.type
_entity.pdbx_description
1 polymer ?
#
loop_
_entity_poly.entity_id
_entity_poly.type
_entity_poly.pdbx_seq_one_letter_code
_entity_poly.pdbx_strand_id
1 'polypeptide(L)'
;MALQSDAGFILANADRLITVASRCVFSFGSGDGLNDLLLLPDDPHGEWRQPIAVLHRDALMMAALRVSILLDRDDQMVSFQAVHRLLKDPNVVTGLLLTLEDRHGSDVLPPSRTELIEEFRQTYQKIDWKVHGRLVHLRNRGIAHLTPEEMKKSVTMSELRTLVEIVSRLTAILQHLCQSQMAFNAHMLEEYRDLAKNVIGKSVPTPRKQDDRDP
;
A
#
# COMPACT_ATOMS: atom_id res chain seq x y z
N MET A 1 2.12 -2.96 34.49
CA MET A 1 1.46 -3.96 33.59
C MET A 1 0.93 -3.34 32.29
N ALA A 2 0.32 -2.15 32.28
CA ALA A 2 -0.22 -1.52 31.05
C ALA A 2 0.86 -1.22 29.98
N LEU A 3 2.02 -0.71 30.37
CA LEU A 3 3.10 -0.31 29.46
C LEU A 3 3.70 -1.48 28.64
N GLN A 4 3.78 -2.66 29.24
CA GLN A 4 4.21 -3.88 28.54
C GLN A 4 3.16 -4.37 27.53
N SER A 5 1.87 -4.02 27.74
CA SER A 5 0.80 -4.34 26.82
C SER A 5 0.85 -3.51 25.54
N ASP A 6 1.26 -2.24 25.62
CA ASP A 6 1.24 -1.31 24.48
C ASP A 6 2.43 -1.51 23.55
N ALA A 7 3.64 -1.73 24.06
CA ALA A 7 4.79 -2.18 23.28
C ALA A 7 4.53 -3.55 22.65
N GLY A 8 3.91 -4.48 23.42
CA GLY A 8 3.47 -5.78 22.96
C GLY A 8 2.45 -5.70 21.82
N PHE A 9 1.56 -4.71 21.82
CA PHE A 9 0.61 -4.50 20.73
C PHE A 9 1.32 -4.22 19.40
N ILE A 10 2.35 -3.35 19.39
CA ILE A 10 3.11 -3.04 18.16
C ILE A 10 3.74 -4.32 17.62
N LEU A 11 4.46 -5.07 18.47
CA LEU A 11 5.16 -6.28 18.07
C LEU A 11 4.23 -7.40 17.60
N ALA A 12 3.10 -7.57 18.28
CA ALA A 12 2.11 -8.61 17.93
C ALA A 12 1.37 -8.33 16.62
N ASN A 13 1.29 -7.06 16.19
CA ASN A 13 0.54 -6.67 15.01
C ASN A 13 1.42 -6.22 13.83
N ALA A 14 2.74 -6.14 13.98
CA ALA A 14 3.65 -5.73 12.93
C ALA A 14 3.48 -6.57 11.66
N ASP A 15 3.54 -7.89 11.77
CA ASP A 15 3.42 -8.81 10.62
C ASP A 15 2.07 -8.71 9.92
N ARG A 16 1.00 -8.47 10.68
CA ARG A 16 -0.34 -8.25 10.11
C ARG A 16 -0.39 -6.97 9.29
N LEU A 17 0.15 -5.87 9.81
CA LEU A 17 0.23 -4.59 9.09
C LEU A 17 1.08 -4.72 7.83
N ILE A 18 2.25 -5.37 7.93
CA ILE A 18 3.14 -5.63 6.80
C ILE A 18 2.42 -6.45 5.73
N THR A 19 1.70 -7.51 6.11
CA THR A 19 0.94 -8.35 5.18
C THR A 19 -0.13 -7.56 4.43
N VAL A 20 -0.92 -6.74 5.14
CA VAL A 20 -1.98 -5.93 4.49
C VAL A 20 -1.37 -4.87 3.58
N ALA A 21 -0.26 -4.24 4.01
CA ALA A 21 0.46 -3.25 3.22
C ALA A 21 1.08 -3.86 1.96
N SER A 22 1.69 -5.06 2.04
CA SER A 22 2.19 -5.78 0.87
C SER A 22 1.09 -6.03 -0.17
N ARG A 23 -0.09 -6.44 0.29
CA ARG A 23 -1.27 -6.62 -0.58
C ARG A 23 -1.79 -5.29 -1.15
N CYS A 24 -1.65 -4.20 -0.40
CA CYS A 24 -1.99 -2.86 -0.87
C CYS A 24 -1.08 -2.44 -2.03
N VAL A 25 0.23 -2.56 -1.83
CA VAL A 25 1.26 -2.24 -2.82
C VAL A 25 1.12 -3.13 -4.06
N PHE A 26 0.88 -4.43 -3.88
CA PHE A 26 0.57 -5.35 -4.99
C PHE A 26 -0.63 -4.89 -5.82
N SER A 27 -1.74 -4.55 -5.16
CA SER A 27 -2.95 -4.12 -5.87
C SER A 27 -2.74 -2.81 -6.62
N PHE A 28 -2.07 -1.84 -5.99
CA PHE A 28 -1.82 -0.56 -6.65
C PHE A 28 -0.83 -0.72 -7.81
N GLY A 29 0.29 -1.41 -7.63
CA GLY A 29 1.27 -1.64 -8.69
C GLY A 29 0.67 -2.40 -9.87
N SER A 30 -0.13 -3.45 -9.60
CA SER A 30 -0.85 -4.17 -10.65
C SER A 30 -1.82 -3.26 -11.41
N GLY A 31 -2.60 -2.45 -10.69
CA GLY A 31 -3.52 -1.48 -11.31
C GLY A 31 -2.78 -0.45 -12.17
N ASP A 32 -1.67 0.06 -11.68
CA ASP A 32 -0.84 1.03 -12.40
C ASP A 32 -0.24 0.43 -13.69
N GLY A 33 0.27 -0.82 -13.63
CA GLY A 33 0.75 -1.54 -14.80
C GLY A 33 -0.35 -1.82 -15.84
N LEU A 34 -1.57 -2.11 -15.37
CA LEU A 34 -2.74 -2.27 -16.25
C LEU A 34 -3.16 -0.95 -16.91
N ASN A 35 -2.98 0.19 -16.22
CA ASN A 35 -3.23 1.50 -16.80
C ASN A 35 -2.31 1.76 -18.01
N ASP A 36 -1.04 1.38 -17.93
CA ASP A 36 -0.11 1.51 -19.05
C ASP A 36 -0.60 0.73 -20.28
N LEU A 37 -1.21 -0.44 -20.11
CA LEU A 37 -1.79 -1.23 -21.20
C LEU A 37 -3.03 -0.58 -21.81
N LEU A 38 -3.86 0.09 -20.98
CA LEU A 38 -5.04 0.82 -21.46
C LEU A 38 -4.69 2.05 -22.30
N LEU A 39 -3.48 2.58 -22.14
CA LEU A 39 -2.99 3.73 -22.89
C LEU A 39 -2.37 3.35 -24.23
N LEU A 40 -2.17 2.06 -24.52
CA LEU A 40 -1.65 1.60 -25.81
C LEU A 40 -2.69 1.87 -26.92
N PRO A 41 -2.24 2.43 -28.08
CA PRO A 41 -3.17 2.84 -29.14
C PRO A 41 -3.79 1.66 -29.91
N ASP A 42 -3.17 0.50 -29.90
CA ASP A 42 -3.50 -0.61 -30.79
C ASP A 42 -4.32 -1.71 -30.10
N ASP A 43 -5.63 -1.50 -30.03
CA ASP A 43 -6.61 -2.58 -29.88
C ASP A 43 -7.61 -2.47 -31.02
N PRO A 44 -7.30 -3.00 -32.21
CA PRO A 44 -8.11 -2.83 -33.42
C PRO A 44 -9.54 -3.39 -33.31
N HIS A 45 -9.79 -4.27 -32.33
CA HIS A 45 -11.11 -4.87 -32.11
C HIS A 45 -11.75 -4.50 -30.77
N GLY A 46 -11.01 -3.80 -29.86
CA GLY A 46 -11.53 -3.40 -28.55
C GLY A 46 -11.76 -4.56 -27.57
N GLU A 47 -11.40 -5.77 -27.93
CA GLU A 47 -11.73 -6.99 -27.18
C GLU A 47 -11.04 -7.08 -25.81
N TRP A 48 -9.84 -6.49 -25.69
CA TRP A 48 -9.02 -6.58 -24.47
C TRP A 48 -9.17 -5.37 -23.54
N ARG A 49 -9.57 -4.22 -24.07
CA ARG A 49 -9.70 -3.00 -23.28
C ARG A 49 -10.70 -3.12 -22.15
N GLN A 50 -11.85 -3.72 -22.40
CA GLN A 50 -12.89 -3.82 -21.38
C GLN A 50 -12.48 -4.75 -20.23
N PRO A 51 -11.98 -5.99 -20.44
CA PRO A 51 -11.46 -6.83 -19.37
C PRO A 51 -10.31 -6.17 -18.59
N ILE A 52 -9.35 -5.54 -19.28
CA ILE A 52 -8.25 -4.83 -18.63
C ILE A 52 -8.76 -3.66 -17.78
N ALA A 53 -9.73 -2.89 -18.28
CA ALA A 53 -10.32 -1.78 -17.54
C ALA A 53 -11.05 -2.24 -16.27
N VAL A 54 -11.70 -3.40 -16.30
CA VAL A 54 -12.33 -4.00 -15.12
C VAL A 54 -11.27 -4.40 -14.10
N LEU A 55 -10.23 -5.13 -14.52
CA LEU A 55 -9.14 -5.56 -13.66
C LEU A 55 -8.38 -4.37 -13.06
N HIS A 56 -8.09 -3.34 -13.86
CA HIS A 56 -7.48 -2.09 -13.43
C HIS A 56 -8.30 -1.42 -12.32
N ARG A 57 -9.60 -1.23 -12.57
CA ARG A 57 -10.52 -0.63 -11.59
C ARG A 57 -10.53 -1.43 -10.29
N ASP A 58 -10.69 -2.74 -10.38
CA ASP A 58 -10.80 -3.60 -9.20
C ASP A 58 -9.50 -3.61 -8.39
N ALA A 59 -8.36 -3.62 -9.07
CA ALA A 59 -7.04 -3.51 -8.42
C ALA A 59 -6.89 -2.18 -7.65
N LEU A 60 -7.26 -1.05 -8.25
CA LEU A 60 -7.22 0.26 -7.59
C LEU A 60 -8.22 0.37 -6.43
N MET A 61 -9.41 -0.19 -6.59
CA MET A 61 -10.40 -0.24 -5.50
C MET A 61 -9.89 -1.04 -4.31
N MET A 62 -9.22 -2.18 -4.56
CA MET A 62 -8.61 -2.97 -3.50
C MET A 62 -7.44 -2.26 -2.82
N ALA A 63 -6.65 -1.49 -3.57
CA ALA A 63 -5.60 -0.64 -3.00
C ALA A 63 -6.22 0.45 -2.10
N ALA A 64 -7.21 1.18 -2.60
CA ALA A 64 -7.91 2.23 -1.86
C ALA A 64 -8.54 1.72 -0.55
N LEU A 65 -9.19 0.55 -0.61
CA LEU A 65 -9.76 -0.11 0.57
C LEU A 65 -8.68 -0.42 1.60
N ARG A 66 -7.55 -1.02 1.18
CA ARG A 66 -6.46 -1.39 2.09
C ARG A 66 -5.76 -0.18 2.69
N VAL A 67 -5.54 0.90 1.90
CA VAL A 67 -5.04 2.17 2.44
C VAL A 67 -5.97 2.69 3.53
N SER A 68 -7.30 2.69 3.29
CA SER A 68 -8.28 3.18 4.27
C SER A 68 -8.27 2.37 5.57
N ILE A 69 -7.99 1.06 5.52
CA ILE A 69 -7.86 0.18 6.69
C ILE A 69 -6.53 0.44 7.41
N LEU A 70 -5.42 0.50 6.66
CA LEU A 70 -4.08 0.71 7.24
C LEU A 70 -3.93 2.07 7.93
N LEU A 71 -4.68 3.07 7.49
CA LEU A 71 -4.69 4.42 8.05
C LEU A 71 -5.94 4.70 8.90
N ASP A 72 -6.72 3.66 9.26
CA ASP A 72 -7.94 3.84 10.04
C ASP A 72 -7.66 4.54 11.37
N ARG A 73 -8.54 5.48 11.74
CA ARG A 73 -8.40 6.30 12.94
C ARG A 73 -9.15 5.73 14.15
N ASP A 74 -9.87 4.64 13.96
CA ASP A 74 -10.54 3.95 15.07
C ASP A 74 -9.49 3.36 16.03
N ASP A 75 -9.61 3.72 17.29
CA ASP A 75 -8.68 3.32 18.34
C ASP A 75 -8.68 1.82 18.63
N GLN A 76 -9.72 1.12 18.21
CA GLN A 76 -9.83 -0.34 18.36
C GLN A 76 -9.22 -1.11 17.18
N MET A 77 -8.89 -0.40 16.10
CA MET A 77 -8.36 -1.03 14.90
C MET A 77 -6.83 -1.13 14.90
N VAL A 78 -6.33 -2.24 14.36
CA VAL A 78 -4.91 -2.42 14.07
C VAL A 78 -4.57 -1.61 12.82
N SER A 79 -3.92 -0.45 13.02
CA SER A 79 -3.60 0.49 11.94
C SER A 79 -2.26 1.20 12.22
N PHE A 80 -1.70 1.87 11.21
CA PHE A 80 -0.53 2.75 11.42
C PHE A 80 -0.85 3.96 12.31
N GLN A 81 -2.12 4.38 12.38
CA GLN A 81 -2.57 5.38 13.36
C GLN A 81 -2.37 4.88 14.79
N ALA A 82 -2.77 3.64 15.08
CA ALA A 82 -2.59 3.06 16.40
C ALA A 82 -1.09 2.96 16.76
N VAL A 83 -0.26 2.49 15.83
CA VAL A 83 1.21 2.44 16.03
C VAL A 83 1.77 3.85 16.27
N HIS A 84 1.41 4.83 15.43
CA HIS A 84 1.89 6.21 15.57
C HIS A 84 1.50 6.83 16.91
N ARG A 85 0.27 6.58 17.40
CA ARG A 85 -0.19 7.06 18.70
C ARG A 85 0.65 6.46 19.82
N LEU A 86 0.86 5.16 19.80
CA LEU A 86 1.66 4.45 20.81
C LEU A 86 3.12 4.93 20.78
N LEU A 87 3.71 5.12 19.62
CA LEU A 87 5.07 5.63 19.51
C LEU A 87 5.24 7.07 19.99
N LYS A 88 4.18 7.85 20.24
CA LYS A 88 4.26 9.18 20.88
C LYS A 88 4.51 9.13 22.37
N ASP A 89 4.15 8.03 23.04
CA ASP A 89 4.37 7.87 24.48
C ASP A 89 5.84 7.44 24.73
N PRO A 90 6.64 8.25 25.44
CA PRO A 90 8.03 7.91 25.74
C PRO A 90 8.19 6.59 26.51
N ASN A 91 7.21 6.25 27.37
CA ASN A 91 7.25 5.02 28.15
C ASN A 91 7.03 3.79 27.26
N VAL A 92 6.10 3.89 26.29
CA VAL A 92 5.88 2.81 25.30
C VAL A 92 7.11 2.64 24.42
N VAL A 93 7.74 3.74 23.99
CA VAL A 93 9.00 3.70 23.21
C VAL A 93 10.10 3.02 24.01
N THR A 94 10.30 3.41 25.29
CA THR A 94 11.31 2.79 26.15
C THR A 94 11.05 1.29 26.31
N GLY A 95 9.80 0.90 26.59
CA GLY A 95 9.42 -0.51 26.72
C GLY A 95 9.62 -1.31 25.42
N LEU A 96 9.32 -0.70 24.26
CA LEU A 96 9.55 -1.30 22.96
C LEU A 96 11.06 -1.52 22.69
N LEU A 97 11.88 -0.50 22.92
CA LEU A 97 13.33 -0.60 22.73
C LEU A 97 13.96 -1.67 23.59
N LEU A 98 13.61 -1.74 24.89
CA LEU A 98 14.08 -2.78 25.80
C LEU A 98 13.66 -4.17 25.34
N THR A 99 12.40 -4.33 24.90
CA THR A 99 11.90 -5.62 24.40
C THR A 99 12.63 -6.06 23.12
N LEU A 100 12.93 -5.11 22.24
CA LEU A 100 13.65 -5.40 20.99
C LEU A 100 15.12 -5.69 21.26
N GLU A 101 15.73 -5.01 22.23
CA GLU A 101 17.12 -5.29 22.66
C GLU A 101 17.23 -6.70 23.28
N ASP A 102 16.29 -7.09 24.12
CA ASP A 102 16.23 -8.43 24.72
C ASP A 102 16.08 -9.54 23.65
N ARG A 103 15.27 -9.28 22.60
CA ARG A 103 15.04 -10.27 21.53
C ARG A 103 16.14 -10.36 20.49
N HIS A 104 16.75 -9.25 20.14
CA HIS A 104 17.61 -9.11 18.96
C HIS A 104 18.99 -8.55 19.27
N GLY A 105 19.29 -8.22 20.53
CA GLY A 105 20.50 -7.56 20.94
C GLY A 105 20.51 -6.05 20.69
N SER A 106 21.61 -5.41 21.07
CA SER A 106 21.81 -3.96 20.91
C SER A 106 21.92 -3.55 19.44
N ASP A 107 21.52 -2.31 19.14
CA ASP A 107 21.67 -1.72 17.80
C ASP A 107 23.15 -1.60 17.41
N VAL A 108 23.57 -2.42 16.46
CA VAL A 108 24.97 -2.47 16.01
C VAL A 108 25.18 -1.71 14.69
N LEU A 109 24.12 -1.57 13.88
CA LEU A 109 24.20 -0.96 12.55
C LEU A 109 23.15 0.15 12.36
N PRO A 110 23.50 1.28 11.70
CA PRO A 110 22.53 2.31 11.30
C PRO A 110 21.51 1.77 10.26
N PRO A 111 20.26 2.30 10.26
CA PRO A 111 19.73 3.26 11.22
C PRO A 111 19.40 2.61 12.58
N SER A 112 19.63 3.33 13.67
CA SER A 112 19.25 2.89 15.02
C SER A 112 17.71 2.78 15.13
N ARG A 113 17.24 2.00 16.12
CA ARG A 113 15.79 1.87 16.39
C ARG A 113 15.14 3.21 16.73
N THR A 114 15.88 4.10 17.40
CA THR A 114 15.41 5.45 17.71
C THR A 114 15.23 6.30 16.45
N GLU A 115 16.16 6.23 15.50
CA GLU A 115 16.05 6.91 14.21
C GLU A 115 14.87 6.36 13.40
N LEU A 116 14.66 5.04 13.40
CA LEU A 116 13.50 4.41 12.74
C LEU A 116 12.17 4.87 13.34
N ILE A 117 12.07 5.00 14.67
CA ILE A 117 10.86 5.52 15.34
C ILE A 117 10.60 6.96 14.91
N GLU A 118 11.63 7.80 14.87
CA GLU A 118 11.48 9.19 14.47
C GLU A 118 11.12 9.31 12.97
N GLU A 119 11.74 8.51 12.13
CA GLU A 119 11.40 8.45 10.71
C GLU A 119 9.95 7.98 10.49
N PHE A 120 9.47 7.02 11.28
CA PHE A 120 8.07 6.59 11.23
C PHE A 120 7.12 7.75 11.55
N ARG A 121 7.40 8.51 12.61
CA ARG A 121 6.60 9.68 13.00
C ARG A 121 6.57 10.74 11.91
N GLN A 122 7.73 11.08 11.34
CA GLN A 122 7.86 12.07 10.28
C GLN A 122 7.14 11.62 8.99
N THR A 123 7.27 10.35 8.64
CA THR A 123 6.59 9.78 7.48
C THR A 123 5.08 9.80 7.65
N TYR A 124 4.59 9.45 8.85
CA TYR A 124 3.17 9.47 9.18
C TYR A 124 2.57 10.88 9.10
N GLN A 125 3.31 11.92 9.45
CA GLN A 125 2.86 13.32 9.36
C GLN A 125 2.62 13.80 7.92
N LYS A 126 3.19 13.13 6.92
CA LYS A 126 3.01 13.45 5.49
C LYS A 126 1.66 13.03 4.94
N ILE A 127 0.84 12.30 5.70
CA ILE A 127 -0.47 11.82 5.24
C ILE A 127 -1.42 13.00 5.01
N ASP A 128 -1.95 13.11 3.80
CA ASP A 128 -3.05 14.02 3.50
C ASP A 128 -4.37 13.44 4.03
N TRP A 129 -4.79 13.91 5.19
CA TRP A 129 -6.00 13.44 5.86
C TRP A 129 -7.30 13.84 5.14
N LYS A 130 -7.26 14.83 4.24
CA LYS A 130 -8.41 15.17 3.39
C LYS A 130 -8.60 14.09 2.33
N VAL A 131 -7.50 13.67 1.69
CA VAL A 131 -7.52 12.55 0.74
C VAL A 131 -7.97 11.26 1.43
N HIS A 132 -7.39 10.93 2.59
CA HIS A 132 -7.80 9.77 3.39
C HIS A 132 -9.28 9.82 3.76
N GLY A 133 -9.80 10.98 4.19
CA GLY A 133 -11.22 11.14 4.51
C GLY A 133 -12.13 10.83 3.32
N ARG A 134 -11.73 11.19 2.09
CA ARG A 134 -12.47 10.82 0.88
C ARG A 134 -12.43 9.30 0.63
N LEU A 135 -11.30 8.62 0.89
CA LEU A 135 -11.21 7.15 0.80
C LEU A 135 -12.13 6.45 1.80
N VAL A 136 -12.18 6.93 3.05
CA VAL A 136 -13.08 6.38 4.09
C VAL A 136 -14.53 6.57 3.68
N HIS A 137 -14.88 7.73 3.13
CA HIS A 137 -16.22 7.98 2.62
C HIS A 137 -16.59 7.05 1.46
N LEU A 138 -15.66 6.82 0.53
CA LEU A 138 -15.80 5.86 -0.57
C LEU A 138 -16.05 4.44 -0.04
N ARG A 139 -15.26 3.99 0.94
CA ARG A 139 -15.43 2.69 1.61
C ARG A 139 -16.81 2.55 2.24
N ASN A 140 -17.27 3.57 2.98
CA ASN A 140 -18.49 3.51 3.78
C ASN A 140 -19.77 3.59 2.94
N ARG A 141 -19.73 4.20 1.77
CA ARG A 141 -20.88 4.23 0.84
C ARG A 141 -21.15 2.90 0.15
N GLY A 142 -20.29 1.93 0.36
CA GLY A 142 -20.41 0.60 -0.21
C GLY A 142 -19.90 0.56 -1.65
N ILE A 143 -18.84 -0.20 -1.84
CA ILE A 143 -18.18 -0.41 -3.15
C ILE A 143 -19.19 -0.89 -4.21
N ALA A 144 -20.26 -1.58 -3.79
CA ALA A 144 -21.29 -2.13 -4.67
C ALA A 144 -22.18 -1.10 -5.39
N HIS A 145 -22.21 0.15 -4.92
CA HIS A 145 -23.12 1.18 -5.45
C HIS A 145 -22.39 2.38 -6.08
N LEU A 146 -21.04 2.26 -6.24
CA LEU A 146 -20.26 3.36 -6.79
C LEU A 146 -20.38 3.41 -8.30
N THR A 147 -20.86 4.55 -8.81
CA THR A 147 -20.75 4.86 -10.22
C THR A 147 -19.29 5.26 -10.55
N PRO A 148 -18.83 5.05 -11.82
CA PRO A 148 -17.51 5.50 -12.25
C PRO A 148 -17.29 7.02 -12.04
N GLU A 149 -18.35 7.84 -12.10
CA GLU A 149 -18.26 9.27 -11.85
C GLU A 149 -18.03 9.60 -10.36
N GLU A 150 -18.64 8.87 -9.45
CA GLU A 150 -18.40 9.03 -8.01
C GLU A 150 -16.99 8.63 -7.63
N MET A 151 -16.45 7.57 -8.24
CA MET A 151 -15.06 7.17 -8.05
C MET A 151 -14.09 8.26 -8.53
N LYS A 152 -14.29 8.83 -9.71
CA LYS A 152 -13.44 9.90 -10.25
C LYS A 152 -13.43 11.17 -9.41
N LYS A 153 -14.54 11.47 -8.72
CA LYS A 153 -14.65 12.63 -7.81
C LYS A 153 -14.03 12.38 -6.45
N SER A 154 -13.76 11.13 -6.09
CA SER A 154 -13.36 10.76 -4.74
C SER A 154 -11.86 10.93 -4.51
N VAL A 155 -11.03 10.27 -5.30
CA VAL A 155 -9.57 10.29 -5.17
C VAL A 155 -8.94 10.08 -6.54
N THR A 156 -7.96 10.90 -6.89
CA THR A 156 -7.20 10.72 -8.13
C THR A 156 -6.18 9.60 -8.01
N MET A 157 -5.73 9.08 -9.14
CA MET A 157 -4.66 8.08 -9.20
C MET A 157 -3.37 8.58 -8.51
N SER A 158 -3.01 9.85 -8.74
CA SER A 158 -1.83 10.47 -8.12
C SER A 158 -1.97 10.58 -6.61
N GLU A 159 -3.13 10.98 -6.09
CA GLU A 159 -3.39 11.05 -4.65
C GLU A 159 -3.34 9.66 -4.00
N LEU A 160 -3.90 8.65 -4.65
CA LEU A 160 -3.84 7.26 -4.17
C LEU A 160 -2.39 6.76 -4.17
N ARG A 161 -1.62 7.03 -5.24
CA ARG A 161 -0.18 6.71 -5.32
C ARG A 161 0.58 7.28 -4.14
N THR A 162 0.42 8.57 -3.85
CA THR A 162 1.09 9.23 -2.72
C THR A 162 0.78 8.53 -1.39
N LEU A 163 -0.48 8.17 -1.15
CA LEU A 163 -0.84 7.44 0.08
C LEU A 163 -0.24 6.02 0.11
N VAL A 164 -0.21 5.32 -1.01
CA VAL A 164 0.42 3.98 -1.11
C VAL A 164 1.93 4.06 -0.87
N GLU A 165 2.62 5.07 -1.39
CA GLU A 165 4.04 5.30 -1.15
C GLU A 165 4.33 5.59 0.33
N ILE A 166 3.49 6.40 1.00
CA ILE A 166 3.60 6.64 2.45
C ILE A 166 3.39 5.33 3.23
N VAL A 167 2.35 4.57 2.90
CA VAL A 167 2.08 3.26 3.50
C VAL A 167 3.27 2.31 3.29
N SER A 168 3.82 2.26 2.08
CA SER A 168 5.00 1.47 1.75
C SER A 168 6.20 1.85 2.63
N ARG A 169 6.46 3.17 2.78
CA ARG A 169 7.57 3.64 3.63
C ARG A 169 7.35 3.30 5.11
N LEU A 170 6.15 3.54 5.65
CA LEU A 170 5.80 3.17 7.03
C LEU A 170 5.98 1.68 7.27
N THR A 171 5.64 0.86 6.27
CA THR A 171 5.79 -0.61 6.34
C THR A 171 7.25 -1.02 6.39
N ALA A 172 8.10 -0.46 5.51
CA ALA A 172 9.53 -0.75 5.49
C ALA A 172 10.21 -0.37 6.82
N ILE A 173 9.83 0.80 7.39
CA ILE A 173 10.33 1.24 8.69
C ILE A 173 9.89 0.27 9.79
N LEU A 174 8.61 -0.10 9.83
CA LEU A 174 8.06 -1.01 10.84
C LEU A 174 8.71 -2.41 10.74
N GLN A 175 8.90 -2.92 9.53
CA GLN A 175 9.59 -4.18 9.29
C GLN A 175 11.03 -4.15 9.86
N HIS A 176 11.76 -3.09 9.56
CA HIS A 176 13.14 -2.92 10.02
C HIS A 176 13.19 -2.75 11.55
N LEU A 177 12.33 -1.90 12.11
CA LEU A 177 12.23 -1.67 13.56
C LEU A 177 11.94 -2.97 14.33
N CYS A 178 10.96 -3.75 13.87
CA CYS A 178 10.54 -4.99 14.54
C CYS A 178 11.35 -6.21 14.10
N GLN A 179 12.28 -6.07 13.16
CA GLN A 179 13.04 -7.16 12.54
C GLN A 179 12.12 -8.31 12.06
N SER A 180 10.98 -7.94 11.46
CA SER A 180 10.02 -8.91 10.96
C SER A 180 10.62 -9.76 9.84
N GLN A 181 10.33 -11.07 9.87
CA GLN A 181 10.71 -12.02 8.82
C GLN A 181 9.79 -11.91 7.59
N MET A 182 8.73 -11.11 7.65
CA MET A 182 7.85 -10.87 6.50
C MET A 182 8.62 -10.13 5.41
N ALA A 183 8.65 -10.71 4.21
CA ALA A 183 9.33 -10.09 3.08
C ALA A 183 8.53 -8.86 2.59
N PHE A 184 9.05 -7.69 2.87
CA PHE A 184 8.59 -6.43 2.30
C PHE A 184 9.79 -5.68 1.70
N ASN A 185 9.69 -5.34 0.41
CA ASN A 185 10.73 -4.61 -0.30
C ASN A 185 10.15 -3.25 -0.74
N ALA A 186 10.89 -2.18 -0.54
CA ALA A 186 10.49 -0.82 -0.96
C ALA A 186 10.28 -0.71 -2.50
N HIS A 187 10.87 -1.61 -3.28
CA HIS A 187 10.73 -1.66 -4.75
C HIS A 187 9.54 -2.49 -5.23
N MET A 188 8.79 -3.15 -4.33
CA MET A 188 7.65 -4.00 -4.70
C MET A 188 6.61 -3.28 -5.58
N LEU A 189 6.45 -1.98 -5.42
CA LEU A 189 5.50 -1.21 -6.22
C LEU A 189 5.83 -1.27 -7.71
N GLU A 190 7.08 -0.99 -8.06
CA GLU A 190 7.54 -1.01 -9.46
C GLU A 190 7.62 -2.45 -9.99
N GLU A 191 8.06 -3.40 -9.16
CA GLU A 191 8.10 -4.82 -9.51
C GLU A 191 6.71 -5.35 -9.89
N TYR A 192 5.67 -5.03 -9.12
CA TYR A 192 4.30 -5.44 -9.43
C TYR A 192 3.70 -4.72 -10.62
N ARG A 193 4.05 -3.46 -10.83
CA ARG A 193 3.69 -2.71 -12.04
C ARG A 193 4.25 -3.39 -13.28
N ASP A 194 5.55 -3.68 -13.28
CA ASP A 194 6.24 -4.31 -14.40
C ASP A 194 5.75 -5.74 -14.63
N LEU A 195 5.49 -6.49 -13.55
CA LEU A 195 4.95 -7.83 -13.64
C LEU A 195 3.57 -7.83 -14.31
N ALA A 196 2.64 -6.98 -13.88
CA ALA A 196 1.31 -6.88 -14.46
C ALA A 196 1.37 -6.51 -15.94
N LYS A 197 2.19 -5.52 -16.30
CA LYS A 197 2.42 -5.08 -17.68
C LYS A 197 2.98 -6.21 -18.54
N ASN A 198 3.98 -6.93 -18.05
CA ASN A 198 4.66 -7.97 -18.83
C ASN A 198 3.83 -9.24 -18.96
N VAL A 199 3.12 -9.67 -17.93
CA VAL A 199 2.32 -10.90 -17.96
C VAL A 199 1.08 -10.70 -18.82
N ILE A 200 0.33 -9.63 -18.60
CA ILE A 200 -0.90 -9.37 -19.34
C ILE A 200 -0.59 -8.85 -20.75
N GLY A 201 0.39 -7.96 -20.91
CA GLY A 201 0.79 -7.44 -22.20
C GLY A 201 1.27 -8.50 -23.20
N LYS A 202 1.91 -9.58 -22.71
CA LYS A 202 2.27 -10.73 -23.55
C LYS A 202 1.07 -11.59 -23.97
N SER A 203 -0.02 -11.52 -23.21
CA SER A 203 -1.25 -12.25 -23.48
C SER A 203 -2.18 -11.51 -24.44
N VAL A 204 -1.94 -10.21 -24.67
CA VAL A 204 -2.67 -9.42 -25.67
C VAL A 204 -2.14 -9.77 -27.05
N PRO A 205 -2.97 -10.28 -27.98
CA PRO A 205 -2.52 -10.62 -29.32
C PRO A 205 -1.94 -9.40 -30.03
N THR A 206 -0.72 -9.55 -30.55
CA THR A 206 -0.15 -8.54 -31.43
C THR A 206 -0.97 -8.48 -32.72
N PRO A 207 -1.40 -7.29 -33.19
CA PRO A 207 -2.13 -7.19 -34.45
C PRO A 207 -1.31 -7.88 -35.55
N ARG A 208 -1.91 -8.82 -36.27
CA ARG A 208 -1.30 -9.37 -37.47
C ARG A 208 -1.09 -8.20 -38.41
N LYS A 209 0.16 -7.92 -38.81
CA LYS A 209 0.43 -7.03 -39.94
C LYS A 209 -0.46 -7.53 -41.07
N GLN A 210 -1.39 -6.68 -41.53
CA GLN A 210 -2.07 -6.94 -42.78
C GLN A 210 -0.97 -7.09 -43.84
N ASP A 211 -0.85 -8.28 -44.39
CA ASP A 211 0.01 -8.56 -45.50
C ASP A 211 -0.58 -7.74 -46.65
N ASP A 212 0.06 -6.60 -46.97
CA ASP A 212 -0.23 -5.80 -48.18
C ASP A 212 0.13 -6.63 -49.42
N ARG A 213 -0.59 -7.71 -49.63
CA ARG A 213 -0.63 -8.48 -50.85
C ARG A 213 -2.04 -8.47 -51.36
N ASP A 214 -2.44 -7.35 -51.95
CA ASP A 214 -3.47 -7.38 -52.97
C ASP A 214 -2.80 -7.08 -54.32
N PRO A 215 -3.11 -7.89 -55.30
CA PRO A 215 -2.52 -7.82 -56.64
C PRO A 215 -3.03 -6.62 -57.47
#